data_59fb59011e7dc27febc183d4e505dbfd
#
_entry.id   59fb59011e7dc27febc183d4e505dbfd
#
_cell.length_a   1.000
_cell.length_b   1.000
_cell.length_c   1.000
_cell.angle_alpha   90.00
_cell.angle_beta   90.00
_cell.angle_gamma   90.00
#
_symmetry.space_group_name_H-M   'P 1'
#
loop_
_entity.id
_entity.type
_entity.pdbx_description
1 polymer ?
#
loop_
_entity_poly.entity_id
_entity_poly.type
_entity_poly.pdbx_seq_one_letter_code
_entity_poly.pdbx_strand_id
1 'polypeptide(L)'
;KNILDKLKELKTHEDPVKAVEEAKKLQEEFKNAGYVPIKSKNKIWKQYREACDVIYERFRASGSDLGMERELASEGVEPADRKKVIKLRKEKSDIKKDVSKLESESIQYEEAKTYFKPTNKGNKLRDELQEKIDKVGEKLETKKKRMSEINRALKELMSSDEEE
;
A
#
# COMPACT_ATOMS: atom_id res chain seq x y z
N LYS A 1 35.70 3.24 -8.99
CA LYS A 1 34.37 3.84 -8.93
C LYS A 1 34.12 4.38 -7.53
N ASN A 2 33.64 5.62 -7.42
CA ASN A 2 33.38 6.28 -6.16
C ASN A 2 32.13 5.66 -5.50
N ILE A 3 32.11 5.54 -4.16
CA ILE A 3 30.99 4.96 -3.42
C ILE A 3 29.65 5.64 -3.80
N LEU A 4 29.66 6.94 -4.05
CA LEU A 4 28.49 7.70 -4.50
C LEU A 4 27.96 7.25 -5.88
N ASP A 5 28.83 6.87 -6.80
CA ASP A 5 28.41 6.42 -8.12
C ASP A 5 27.78 5.02 -8.03
N LYS A 6 28.33 4.14 -7.21
CA LYS A 6 27.73 2.84 -6.90
C LYS A 6 26.34 3.00 -6.25
N LEU A 7 26.20 3.92 -5.30
CA LEU A 7 24.90 4.20 -4.67
C LEU A 7 23.87 4.77 -5.64
N LYS A 8 24.31 5.56 -6.63
CA LYS A 8 23.43 6.06 -7.69
C LYS A 8 22.93 4.93 -8.61
N GLU A 9 23.80 3.98 -8.95
CA GLU A 9 23.43 2.79 -9.72
C GLU A 9 22.40 1.93 -8.96
N LEU A 10 22.53 1.80 -7.64
CA LEU A 10 21.59 1.07 -6.79
C LEU A 10 20.19 1.70 -6.70
N LYS A 11 20.04 3.00 -6.93
CA LYS A 11 18.72 3.66 -6.99
C LYS A 11 17.79 3.06 -8.05
N THR A 12 18.34 2.57 -9.15
CA THR A 12 17.62 2.01 -10.30
C THR A 12 17.71 0.49 -10.39
N HIS A 13 18.33 -0.16 -9.39
CA HIS A 13 18.46 -1.62 -9.36
C HIS A 13 17.10 -2.30 -9.36
N GLU A 14 16.92 -3.36 -10.16
CA GLU A 14 15.64 -4.08 -10.29
C GLU A 14 15.18 -4.72 -8.99
N ASP A 15 16.12 -5.29 -8.23
CA ASP A 15 15.85 -5.98 -6.97
C ASP A 15 16.12 -5.05 -5.77
N PRO A 16 15.06 -4.56 -5.07
CA PRO A 16 15.22 -3.66 -3.94
C PRO A 16 15.90 -4.29 -2.73
N VAL A 17 15.85 -5.62 -2.56
CA VAL A 17 16.48 -6.34 -1.45
C VAL A 17 17.99 -6.34 -1.63
N LYS A 18 18.44 -6.73 -2.82
CA LYS A 18 19.87 -6.70 -3.16
C LYS A 18 20.42 -5.29 -3.11
N ALA A 19 19.64 -4.30 -3.59
CA ALA A 19 20.02 -2.89 -3.50
C ALA A 19 20.29 -2.44 -2.06
N VAL A 20 19.47 -2.86 -1.10
CA VAL A 20 19.67 -2.55 0.33
C VAL A 20 20.86 -3.29 0.91
N GLU A 21 21.07 -4.57 0.58
CA GLU A 21 22.24 -5.34 1.06
C GLU A 21 23.56 -4.73 0.57
N GLU A 22 23.62 -4.36 -0.69
CA GLU A 22 24.79 -3.67 -1.26
C GLU A 22 24.96 -2.26 -0.70
N ALA A 23 23.86 -1.51 -0.50
CA ALA A 23 23.90 -0.22 0.15
C ALA A 23 24.47 -0.30 1.57
N LYS A 24 24.13 -1.33 2.36
CA LYS A 24 24.71 -1.55 3.69
C LYS A 24 26.23 -1.78 3.64
N LYS A 25 26.71 -2.56 2.68
CA LYS A 25 28.16 -2.76 2.47
C LYS A 25 28.85 -1.44 2.12
N LEU A 26 28.25 -0.67 1.22
CA LEU A 26 28.78 0.66 0.86
C LEU A 26 28.72 1.67 2.00
N GLN A 27 27.78 1.53 2.94
CA GLN A 27 27.73 2.34 4.16
C GLN A 27 28.91 2.05 5.08
N GLU A 28 29.30 0.79 5.23
CA GLU A 28 30.48 0.40 6.00
C GLU A 28 31.76 0.88 5.33
N GLU A 29 31.88 0.72 4.00
CA GLU A 29 33.01 1.28 3.23
C GLU A 29 33.07 2.80 3.38
N PHE A 30 31.94 3.51 3.39
CA PHE A 30 31.89 4.97 3.55
C PHE A 30 32.34 5.41 4.95
N LYS A 31 31.98 4.67 6.00
CA LYS A 31 32.46 4.94 7.37
C LYS A 31 33.97 4.75 7.49
N ASN A 32 34.52 3.76 6.79
CA ASN A 32 35.92 3.39 6.81
C ASN A 32 36.79 4.17 5.80
N ALA A 33 36.17 4.95 4.92
CA ALA A 33 36.84 5.65 3.80
C ALA A 33 37.75 6.82 4.24
N GLY A 34 37.88 7.09 5.55
CA GLY A 34 38.84 8.05 6.09
C GLY A 34 38.49 9.51 5.84
N TYR A 35 39.53 10.37 5.72
CA TYR A 35 39.41 11.81 5.70
C TYR A 35 38.76 12.35 4.41
N VAL A 36 37.63 13.06 4.55
CA VAL A 36 36.98 13.79 3.47
C VAL A 36 37.27 15.29 3.65
N PRO A 37 37.72 16.02 2.60
CA PRO A 37 37.97 17.44 2.66
C PRO A 37 36.72 18.22 3.15
N ILE A 38 36.90 19.12 4.12
CA ILE A 38 35.80 19.83 4.79
C ILE A 38 34.91 20.59 3.79
N LYS A 39 35.50 21.17 2.73
CA LYS A 39 34.74 21.90 1.70
C LYS A 39 33.75 21.03 0.90
N SER A 40 34.02 19.74 0.75
CA SER A 40 33.17 18.80 0.00
C SER A 40 32.29 17.94 0.92
N LYS A 41 32.55 17.91 2.22
CA LYS A 41 31.90 17.03 3.19
C LYS A 41 30.38 17.15 3.18
N ASN A 42 29.84 18.37 3.26
CA ASN A 42 28.41 18.59 3.32
C ASN A 42 27.68 18.18 2.02
N LYS A 43 28.31 18.42 0.86
CA LYS A 43 27.75 18.02 -0.46
C LYS A 43 27.74 16.51 -0.60
N ILE A 44 28.82 15.85 -0.23
CA ILE A 44 28.97 14.38 -0.29
C ILE A 44 27.98 13.73 0.67
N TRP A 45 27.85 14.23 1.91
CA TRP A 45 26.87 13.73 2.87
C TRP A 45 25.43 13.88 2.43
N LYS A 46 25.09 15.02 1.81
CA LYS A 46 23.74 15.24 1.27
C LYS A 46 23.42 14.24 0.16
N GLN A 47 24.31 14.09 -0.81
CA GLN A 47 24.13 13.14 -1.92
C GLN A 47 24.07 11.67 -1.43
N TYR A 48 24.88 11.32 -0.43
CA TYR A 48 24.87 10.01 0.19
C TYR A 48 23.53 9.74 0.86
N ARG A 49 23.03 10.67 1.70
CA ARG A 49 21.75 10.50 2.39
C ARG A 49 20.58 10.41 1.42
N GLU A 50 20.50 11.29 0.43
CA GLU A 50 19.49 11.25 -0.61
C GLU A 50 19.48 9.93 -1.39
N ALA A 51 20.65 9.37 -1.67
CA ALA A 51 20.74 8.07 -2.33
C ALA A 51 20.23 6.94 -1.44
N CYS A 52 20.62 6.93 -0.17
CA CYS A 52 20.16 5.92 0.79
C CYS A 52 18.64 6.02 1.01
N ASP A 53 18.10 7.23 1.16
CA ASP A 53 16.66 7.44 1.39
C ASP A 53 15.83 6.84 0.25
N VAL A 54 16.21 7.08 -1.00
CA VAL A 54 15.52 6.50 -2.18
C VAL A 54 15.59 4.97 -2.19
N ILE A 55 16.75 4.38 -1.88
CA ILE A 55 16.93 2.92 -1.84
C ILE A 55 16.04 2.31 -0.74
N TYR A 56 16.04 2.91 0.46
CA TYR A 56 15.23 2.44 1.57
C TYR A 56 13.73 2.67 1.38
N GLU A 57 13.31 3.74 0.71
CA GLU A 57 11.90 3.95 0.34
C GLU A 57 11.42 2.88 -0.64
N ARG A 58 12.20 2.58 -1.67
CA ARG A 58 11.88 1.50 -2.61
C ARG A 58 11.81 0.15 -1.92
N PHE A 59 12.72 -0.14 -1.00
CA PHE A 59 12.69 -1.35 -0.20
C PHE A 59 11.46 -1.42 0.69
N ARG A 60 11.07 -0.33 1.35
CA ARG A 60 9.85 -0.27 2.17
C ARG A 60 8.59 -0.45 1.33
N ALA A 61 8.54 0.15 0.15
CA ALA A 61 7.43 -0.02 -0.78
C ALA A 61 7.30 -1.46 -1.30
N SER A 62 8.43 -2.14 -1.55
CA SER A 62 8.47 -3.56 -1.97
C SER A 62 8.48 -4.54 -0.80
N GLY A 63 8.91 -4.11 0.38
CA GLY A 63 9.09 -4.95 1.56
C GLY A 63 7.80 -5.55 2.10
N SER A 64 6.66 -4.87 1.93
CA SER A 64 5.35 -5.46 2.23
C SER A 64 5.03 -6.64 1.31
N ASP A 65 5.44 -6.58 0.05
CA ASP A 65 5.20 -7.66 -0.93
C ASP A 65 6.12 -8.84 -0.69
N LEU A 66 7.39 -8.62 -0.39
CA LEU A 66 8.36 -9.66 -0.07
C LEU A 66 8.04 -10.36 1.26
N GLY A 67 7.56 -9.60 2.26
CA GLY A 67 7.08 -10.18 3.51
C GLY A 67 5.88 -11.09 3.26
N MET A 68 4.91 -10.63 2.47
CA MET A 68 3.73 -11.41 2.07
C MET A 68 4.11 -12.62 1.20
N GLU A 69 5.08 -12.48 0.28
CA GLU A 69 5.55 -13.60 -0.53
C GLU A 69 6.18 -14.71 0.32
N ARG A 70 6.97 -14.35 1.35
CA ARG A 70 7.54 -15.33 2.29
C ARG A 70 6.47 -16.00 3.14
N GLU A 71 5.50 -15.25 3.61
CA GLU A 71 4.34 -15.76 4.36
C GLU A 71 3.56 -16.77 3.50
N LEU A 72 3.20 -16.40 2.27
CA LEU A 72 2.51 -17.27 1.33
C LEU A 72 3.33 -18.50 0.93
N ALA A 73 4.66 -18.38 0.87
CA ALA A 73 5.53 -19.52 0.65
C ALA A 73 5.49 -20.52 1.82
N SER A 74 5.38 -20.02 3.04
CA SER A 74 5.23 -20.87 4.24
C SER A 74 3.82 -21.48 4.36
N GLU A 75 2.83 -20.83 3.78
CA GLU A 75 1.44 -21.33 3.66
C GLU A 75 1.25 -22.32 2.50
N GLY A 76 2.31 -22.67 1.75
CA GLY A 76 2.24 -23.64 0.65
C GLY A 76 1.75 -23.08 -0.69
N VAL A 77 1.50 -21.76 -0.80
CA VAL A 77 0.97 -21.16 -2.03
C VAL A 77 1.98 -21.19 -3.16
N GLU A 78 1.56 -21.71 -4.32
CA GLU A 78 2.37 -21.80 -5.52
C GLU A 78 3.00 -20.45 -5.94
N PRO A 79 4.27 -20.41 -6.36
CA PRO A 79 4.98 -19.18 -6.71
C PRO A 79 4.25 -18.33 -7.77
N ALA A 80 3.57 -18.99 -8.73
CA ALA A 80 2.79 -18.32 -9.78
C ALA A 80 1.57 -17.57 -9.24
N ASP A 81 0.97 -18.07 -8.15
CA ASP A 81 -0.26 -17.52 -7.58
C ASP A 81 0.00 -16.50 -6.46
N ARG A 82 1.19 -16.51 -5.83
CA ARG A 82 1.55 -15.57 -4.75
C ARG A 82 1.31 -14.11 -5.14
N LYS A 83 1.72 -13.70 -6.34
CA LYS A 83 1.50 -12.33 -6.84
C LYS A 83 0.02 -11.99 -6.97
N LYS A 84 -0.81 -12.95 -7.42
CA LYS A 84 -2.27 -12.78 -7.51
C LYS A 84 -2.88 -12.63 -6.12
N VAL A 85 -2.48 -13.48 -5.18
CA VAL A 85 -2.95 -13.44 -3.79
C VAL A 85 -2.58 -12.11 -3.13
N ILE A 86 -1.33 -11.64 -3.27
CA ILE A 86 -0.90 -10.34 -2.75
C ILE A 86 -1.75 -9.21 -3.32
N LYS A 87 -1.98 -9.20 -4.64
CA LYS A 87 -2.81 -8.19 -5.29
C LYS A 87 -4.24 -8.19 -4.76
N LEU A 88 -4.84 -9.37 -4.62
CA LEU A 88 -6.20 -9.52 -4.09
C LEU A 88 -6.29 -9.13 -2.60
N ARG A 89 -5.31 -9.47 -1.78
CA ARG A 89 -5.24 -9.06 -0.36
C ARG A 89 -5.15 -7.52 -0.23
N LYS A 90 -4.37 -6.86 -1.09
CA LYS A 90 -4.29 -5.38 -1.15
C LYS A 90 -5.62 -4.77 -1.57
N GLU A 91 -6.20 -5.24 -2.68
CA GLU A 91 -7.51 -4.77 -3.15
C GLU A 91 -8.58 -4.93 -2.08
N LYS A 92 -8.61 -6.07 -1.38
CA LYS A 92 -9.51 -6.30 -0.25
C LYS A 92 -9.31 -5.30 0.88
N SER A 93 -8.07 -4.98 1.23
CA SER A 93 -7.74 -3.98 2.26
C SER A 93 -8.23 -2.59 1.86
N ASP A 94 -8.05 -2.19 0.60
CA ASP A 94 -8.49 -0.89 0.11
C ASP A 94 -10.02 -0.80 0.05
N ILE A 95 -10.69 -1.84 -0.45
CA ILE A 95 -12.16 -1.92 -0.42
C ILE A 95 -12.69 -1.84 1.01
N LYS A 96 -12.04 -2.50 1.98
CA LYS A 96 -12.45 -2.44 3.39
C LYS A 96 -12.37 -1.02 3.95
N LYS A 97 -11.33 -0.26 3.61
CA LYS A 97 -11.22 1.16 3.98
C LYS A 97 -12.31 2.00 3.33
N ASP A 98 -12.58 1.78 2.03
CA ASP A 98 -13.63 2.48 1.29
C ASP A 98 -15.03 2.19 1.88
N VAL A 99 -15.32 0.93 2.20
CA VAL A 99 -16.58 0.52 2.84
C VAL A 99 -16.75 1.24 4.18
N SER A 100 -15.73 1.24 5.03
CA SER A 100 -15.79 1.93 6.33
C SER A 100 -16.03 3.44 6.16
N LYS A 101 -15.40 4.07 5.16
CA LYS A 101 -15.60 5.48 4.86
C LYS A 101 -17.02 5.77 4.37
N LEU A 102 -17.54 4.95 3.46
CA LEU A 102 -18.90 5.08 2.92
C LEU A 102 -19.97 4.83 3.99
N GLU A 103 -19.75 3.87 4.89
CA GLU A 103 -20.65 3.62 6.02
C GLU A 103 -20.69 4.83 6.98
N SER A 104 -19.53 5.43 7.28
CA SER A 104 -19.46 6.66 8.08
C SER A 104 -20.18 7.83 7.39
N GLU A 105 -20.03 7.97 6.07
CA GLU A 105 -20.69 9.00 5.27
C GLU A 105 -22.22 8.81 5.28
N SER A 106 -22.70 7.57 5.14
CA SER A 106 -24.12 7.25 5.22
C SER A 106 -24.72 7.64 6.57
N ILE A 107 -24.04 7.31 7.67
CA ILE A 107 -24.47 7.66 9.04
C ILE A 107 -24.56 9.19 9.18
N GLN A 108 -23.56 9.94 8.68
CA GLN A 108 -23.59 11.41 8.75
C GLN A 108 -24.78 12.00 7.97
N TYR A 109 -25.13 11.45 6.83
CA TYR A 109 -26.31 11.91 6.08
C TYR A 109 -27.62 11.55 6.78
N GLU A 110 -27.72 10.37 7.39
CA GLU A 110 -28.88 9.98 8.19
C GLU A 110 -29.05 10.90 9.43
N GLU A 111 -27.98 11.19 10.14
CA GLU A 111 -27.99 12.14 11.24
C GLU A 111 -28.40 13.54 10.76
N ALA A 112 -27.82 14.01 9.67
CA ALA A 112 -28.16 15.33 9.10
C ALA A 112 -29.64 15.46 8.75
N LYS A 113 -30.31 14.39 8.27
CA LYS A 113 -31.74 14.37 8.00
C LYS A 113 -32.58 14.69 9.22
N THR A 114 -32.14 14.31 10.40
CA THR A 114 -32.90 14.51 11.64
C THR A 114 -33.00 15.98 12.05
N TYR A 115 -32.06 16.82 11.61
CA TYR A 115 -32.02 18.26 11.95
C TYR A 115 -33.02 19.11 11.14
N PHE A 116 -33.56 18.61 10.04
CA PHE A 116 -34.47 19.38 9.20
C PHE A 116 -35.93 19.20 9.64
N LYS A 117 -36.60 20.33 9.96
CA LYS A 117 -38.02 20.36 10.33
C LYS A 117 -38.89 20.03 9.11
N PRO A 118 -40.13 19.50 9.32
CA PRO A 118 -41.08 19.18 8.26
C PRO A 118 -41.73 20.43 7.68
N THR A 119 -40.96 21.18 6.90
CA THR A 119 -41.40 22.36 6.09
C THR A 119 -41.09 22.07 4.64
N ASN A 120 -41.73 22.82 3.69
CA ASN A 120 -41.47 22.62 2.28
C ASN A 120 -39.97 22.68 1.92
N LYS A 121 -39.23 23.61 2.52
CA LYS A 121 -37.79 23.74 2.35
C LYS A 121 -37.02 22.60 3.04
N GLY A 122 -37.43 22.23 4.25
CA GLY A 122 -36.84 21.14 5.00
C GLY A 122 -37.04 19.78 4.33
N ASN A 123 -38.22 19.53 3.78
CA ASN A 123 -38.52 18.31 3.03
C ASN A 123 -37.65 18.19 1.78
N LYS A 124 -37.48 19.28 1.02
CA LYS A 124 -36.57 19.25 -0.15
C LYS A 124 -35.14 18.88 0.24
N LEU A 125 -34.60 19.43 1.34
CA LEU A 125 -33.28 19.10 1.84
C LEU A 125 -33.16 17.64 2.33
N ARG A 126 -34.24 17.12 2.93
CA ARG A 126 -34.32 15.71 3.31
C ARG A 126 -34.29 14.78 2.11
N ASP A 127 -35.00 15.14 1.02
CA ASP A 127 -35.03 14.38 -0.22
C ASP A 127 -33.66 14.37 -0.88
N GLU A 128 -32.95 15.51 -0.94
CA GLU A 128 -31.58 15.62 -1.44
C GLU A 128 -30.60 14.76 -0.63
N LEU A 129 -30.76 14.70 0.71
CA LEU A 129 -29.95 13.82 1.56
C LEU A 129 -30.28 12.34 1.32
N GLN A 130 -31.58 12.03 1.12
CA GLN A 130 -31.99 10.66 0.80
C GLN A 130 -31.37 10.17 -0.50
N GLU A 131 -31.34 11.00 -1.55
CA GLU A 131 -30.66 10.67 -2.81
C GLU A 131 -29.16 10.39 -2.59
N LYS A 132 -28.50 11.14 -1.70
CA LYS A 132 -27.09 10.90 -1.36
C LYS A 132 -26.91 9.58 -0.63
N ILE A 133 -27.80 9.27 0.31
CA ILE A 133 -27.80 8.00 1.06
C ILE A 133 -27.99 6.83 0.09
N ASP A 134 -28.92 6.95 -0.84
CA ASP A 134 -29.19 5.90 -1.83
C ASP A 134 -27.96 5.66 -2.74
N LYS A 135 -27.31 6.73 -3.21
CA LYS A 135 -26.08 6.64 -4.00
C LYS A 135 -24.91 6.01 -3.21
N VAL A 136 -24.79 6.33 -1.92
CA VAL A 136 -23.80 5.70 -1.04
C VAL A 136 -24.14 4.24 -0.84
N GLY A 137 -25.41 3.89 -0.66
CA GLY A 137 -25.90 2.52 -0.56
C GLY A 137 -25.55 1.66 -1.78
N GLU A 138 -25.78 2.17 -2.99
CA GLU A 138 -25.39 1.48 -4.24
C GLU A 138 -23.88 1.23 -4.33
N LYS A 139 -23.07 2.24 -3.95
CA LYS A 139 -21.61 2.08 -3.89
C LYS A 139 -21.18 1.04 -2.87
N LEU A 140 -21.81 1.03 -1.70
CA LEU A 140 -21.57 0.05 -0.64
C LEU A 140 -21.88 -1.37 -1.12
N GLU A 141 -23.02 -1.57 -1.77
CA GLU A 141 -23.42 -2.88 -2.30
C GLU A 141 -22.42 -3.37 -3.34
N THR A 142 -22.03 -2.50 -4.29
CA THR A 142 -21.01 -2.83 -5.30
C THR A 142 -19.67 -3.22 -4.66
N LYS A 143 -19.22 -2.47 -3.65
CA LYS A 143 -17.97 -2.75 -2.94
C LYS A 143 -18.04 -4.06 -2.14
N LYS A 144 -19.16 -4.31 -1.45
CA LYS A 144 -19.39 -5.56 -0.70
C LYS A 144 -19.44 -6.78 -1.62
N LYS A 145 -20.08 -6.64 -2.79
CA LYS A 145 -20.09 -7.68 -3.82
C LYS A 145 -18.68 -8.00 -4.31
N ARG A 146 -17.90 -6.95 -4.63
CA ARG A 146 -16.50 -7.14 -5.06
C ARG A 146 -15.66 -7.82 -3.98
N MET A 147 -15.85 -7.46 -2.72
CA MET A 147 -15.16 -8.09 -1.59
C MET A 147 -15.51 -9.58 -1.44
N SER A 148 -16.76 -9.96 -1.70
CA SER A 148 -17.19 -11.35 -1.72
C SER A 148 -16.50 -12.13 -2.85
N GLU A 149 -16.41 -11.56 -4.05
CA GLU A 149 -15.68 -12.15 -5.19
C GLU A 149 -14.19 -12.37 -4.86
N ILE A 150 -13.55 -11.36 -4.25
CA ILE A 150 -12.14 -11.47 -3.82
C ILE A 150 -11.97 -12.56 -2.76
N ASN A 151 -12.86 -12.65 -1.79
CA ASN A 151 -12.79 -13.71 -0.77
C ASN A 151 -12.90 -15.10 -1.39
N ARG A 152 -13.78 -15.26 -2.40
CA ARG A 152 -13.92 -16.52 -3.13
C ARG A 152 -12.66 -16.86 -3.92
N ALA A 153 -12.12 -15.88 -4.66
CA ALA A 153 -10.89 -16.07 -5.44
C ALA A 153 -9.69 -16.39 -4.52
N LEU A 154 -9.57 -15.73 -3.37
CA LEU A 154 -8.53 -16.04 -2.37
C LEU A 154 -8.68 -17.47 -1.83
N LYS A 155 -9.91 -17.89 -1.54
CA LYS A 155 -10.18 -19.27 -1.09
C LYS A 155 -9.77 -20.29 -2.15
N GLU A 156 -10.13 -20.07 -3.41
CA GLU A 156 -9.75 -20.96 -4.53
C GLU A 156 -8.23 -21.07 -4.72
N LEU A 157 -7.51 -19.92 -4.64
CA LEU A 157 -6.05 -19.89 -4.80
C LEU A 157 -5.27 -20.48 -3.61
N MET A 158 -5.87 -20.50 -2.42
CA MET A 158 -5.23 -21.01 -1.20
C MET A 158 -5.66 -22.43 -0.86
N SER A 159 -6.73 -22.96 -1.47
CA SER A 159 -7.23 -24.32 -1.23
C SER A 159 -6.81 -25.32 -2.28
N SER A 160 -5.97 -24.95 -3.25
CA SER A 160 -5.50 -25.86 -4.30
C SER A 160 -4.55 -26.97 -3.83
N ASP A 161 -4.24 -27.05 -2.51
CA ASP A 161 -3.31 -28.02 -1.94
C ASP A 161 -3.95 -29.12 -1.10
N GLU A 162 -5.29 -29.29 -1.12
CA GLU A 162 -5.96 -30.37 -0.37
C GLU A 162 -6.47 -31.54 -1.23
N GLU A 163 -6.09 -31.61 -2.51
CA GLU A 163 -6.43 -32.78 -3.35
C GLU A 163 -5.15 -33.39 -3.99
N GLU A 164 -4.37 -34.11 -3.19
CA GLU A 164 -3.57 -35.28 -3.61
C GLU A 164 -3.43 -36.27 -2.46
#